data_7beadf12f9bb12474ea3dd355dfd7af2
#
_entry.id   7beadf12f9bb12474ea3dd355dfd7af2
#
_cell.length_a   1.000
_cell.length_b   1.000
_cell.length_c   1.000
_cell.angle_alpha   90.00
_cell.angle_beta   90.00
_cell.angle_gamma   90.00
#
_symmetry.space_group_name_H-M   'P 1'
#
loop_
_entity.id
_entity.type
_entity.pdbx_description
1 polymer ?
#
loop_
_entity_poly.entity_id
_entity_poly.type
_entity_poly.pdbx_seq_one_letter_code
_entity_poly.pdbx_strand_id
1 'polypeptide(L)'
;MASLNSSNEIKSYQFKQMAFNKTTGGKKAKKIGVFCKPKAPSATDILGRLIPWLRKQNYHVFLDEGTAAIINETSSHEKKEIFQQADLLIALGGDGTLLSVARVAHPHNIPILAVNLGSLGFLAEISIDELYPTLENILAGKFEIENRMLLNACIWRNGEKVEDHNVLNDVVINKGAVARVINLQVLVNGQYMTSYRADGLIIATPTGSTAYSLSAGGPIIHPSMHTLVLSPICPFTLTNRSILIPDQSVIQVKLAAEYDDVRVTLDGQEGYDMRAGDILEIKKTKTSLQLIRGPNKNYYQVLRNKLHWGTQNDEDIL
;
A
#
# COMPACT_ATOMS: atom_id res chain seq x y z
N MET A 1 -43.65 37.71 -16.97
CA MET A 1 -42.81 38.18 -15.86
C MET A 1 -42.94 37.18 -14.72
N ALA A 2 -42.01 36.28 -14.59
CA ALA A 2 -41.86 35.40 -13.43
C ALA A 2 -40.34 35.22 -13.23
N SER A 3 -39.82 35.88 -12.23
CA SER A 3 -38.42 35.85 -11.81
C SER A 3 -38.15 34.51 -11.13
N LEU A 4 -37.33 33.70 -11.73
CA LEU A 4 -36.81 32.46 -11.16
C LEU A 4 -35.78 32.80 -10.08
N ASN A 5 -36.11 32.53 -8.83
CA ASN A 5 -35.21 32.55 -7.68
C ASN A 5 -34.29 31.32 -7.74
N SER A 6 -33.10 31.51 -8.32
CA SER A 6 -32.10 30.44 -8.48
C SER A 6 -31.10 30.30 -7.29
N SER A 7 -31.45 30.84 -6.11
CA SER A 7 -30.50 30.93 -4.99
C SER A 7 -30.70 29.91 -3.85
N ASN A 8 -31.69 29.02 -3.91
CA ASN A 8 -32.02 28.14 -2.76
C ASN A 8 -31.90 26.62 -2.98
N GLU A 9 -31.49 26.16 -4.17
CA GLU A 9 -31.37 24.72 -4.43
C GLU A 9 -29.93 24.17 -4.33
N ILE A 10 -28.93 25.02 -4.11
CA ILE A 10 -27.53 24.55 -3.94
C ILE A 10 -27.21 24.09 -2.50
N LYS A 11 -28.16 24.24 -1.57
CA LYS A 11 -27.91 23.95 -0.14
C LYS A 11 -28.26 22.53 0.35
N SER A 12 -28.58 21.58 -0.49
CA SER A 12 -28.98 20.23 -0.02
C SER A 12 -28.18 19.04 -0.54
N TYR A 13 -27.11 19.23 -1.29
CA TYR A 13 -26.10 18.18 -1.46
C TYR A 13 -25.10 18.20 -0.31
N GLN A 14 -25.57 18.03 0.92
CA GLN A 14 -24.74 17.42 1.93
C GLN A 14 -24.50 15.99 1.46
N PHE A 15 -23.37 15.78 0.77
CA PHE A 15 -22.79 14.44 0.66
C PHE A 15 -22.77 13.88 2.09
N LYS A 16 -23.64 12.92 2.36
CA LYS A 16 -23.39 11.98 3.46
C LYS A 16 -21.99 11.48 3.20
N GLN A 17 -21.01 11.98 3.97
CA GLN A 17 -19.70 11.38 4.03
C GLN A 17 -19.96 9.90 4.23
N MET A 18 -19.65 9.09 3.22
CA MET A 18 -19.58 7.65 3.40
C MET A 18 -18.69 7.47 4.63
N ALA A 19 -19.27 6.89 5.66
CA ALA A 19 -18.58 6.70 6.92
C ALA A 19 -17.39 5.78 6.66
N PHE A 20 -16.24 6.38 6.38
CA PHE A 20 -14.99 5.73 6.69
C PHE A 20 -15.11 5.35 8.16
N ASN A 21 -14.89 4.09 8.51
CA ASN A 21 -14.95 3.63 9.87
C ASN A 21 -14.00 4.51 10.70
N LYS A 22 -14.54 5.56 11.31
CA LYS A 22 -13.84 6.43 12.25
C LYS A 22 -13.67 5.63 13.53
N THR A 23 -12.63 4.83 13.58
CA THR A 23 -12.17 4.31 14.86
C THR A 23 -11.34 5.43 15.51
N THR A 24 -11.98 6.25 16.32
CA THR A 24 -11.27 7.15 17.24
C THR A 24 -10.49 6.26 18.19
N GLY A 25 -9.17 6.22 18.01
CA GLY A 25 -8.28 5.40 18.84
C GLY A 25 -8.29 5.84 20.29
N GLY A 26 -9.04 5.13 21.13
CA GLY A 26 -9.21 5.45 22.55
C GLY A 26 -8.04 5.09 23.47
N LYS A 27 -6.92 4.59 22.99
CA LYS A 27 -5.77 4.23 23.81
C LYS A 27 -4.59 5.15 23.48
N LYS A 28 -4.09 5.91 24.46
CA LYS A 28 -2.86 6.70 24.28
C LYS A 28 -1.70 5.76 23.99
N ALA A 29 -1.08 5.91 22.81
CA ALA A 29 0.14 5.19 22.47
C ALA A 29 1.20 5.51 23.54
N LYS A 30 1.86 4.48 24.06
CA LYS A 30 2.98 4.61 25.00
C LYS A 30 4.26 4.04 24.45
N LYS A 31 4.15 3.12 23.51
CA LYS A 31 5.24 2.37 22.90
C LYS A 31 5.25 2.64 21.39
N ILE A 32 6.32 3.21 20.89
CA ILE A 32 6.44 3.66 19.49
C ILE A 32 7.59 2.94 18.81
N GLY A 33 7.30 2.21 17.74
CA GLY A 33 8.31 1.64 16.86
C GLY A 33 8.68 2.63 15.75
N VAL A 34 9.96 2.90 15.56
CA VAL A 34 10.45 3.81 14.50
C VAL A 34 11.31 3.03 13.52
N PHE A 35 10.97 3.14 12.24
CA PHE A 35 11.66 2.53 11.11
C PHE A 35 12.07 3.63 10.13
N CYS A 36 13.33 3.64 9.73
CA CYS A 36 13.85 4.66 8.82
C CYS A 36 14.49 4.03 7.58
N LYS A 37 14.29 4.66 6.42
CA LYS A 37 14.95 4.28 5.18
C LYS A 37 16.47 4.38 5.35
N PRO A 38 17.24 3.30 5.16
CA PRO A 38 18.70 3.37 5.16
C PRO A 38 19.20 4.36 4.10
N LYS A 39 20.28 5.08 4.42
CA LYS A 39 20.96 6.01 3.50
C LYS A 39 20.11 7.20 3.01
N ALA A 40 19.01 7.56 3.67
CA ALA A 40 18.32 8.81 3.38
C ALA A 40 19.18 9.99 3.88
N PRO A 41 19.48 11.01 3.06
CA PRO A 41 20.42 12.08 3.43
C PRO A 41 20.06 12.83 4.72
N SER A 42 18.76 13.00 5.00
CA SER A 42 18.23 13.70 6.18
C SER A 42 17.95 12.79 7.37
N ALA A 43 18.16 11.48 7.25
CA ALA A 43 17.74 10.50 8.27
C ALA A 43 18.41 10.74 9.62
N THR A 44 19.73 10.98 9.64
CA THR A 44 20.48 11.20 10.89
C THR A 44 19.99 12.43 11.65
N ASP A 45 19.76 13.53 10.95
CA ASP A 45 19.29 14.78 11.57
C ASP A 45 17.83 14.63 12.07
N ILE A 46 16.95 14.02 11.29
CA ILE A 46 15.56 13.79 11.68
C ILE A 46 15.47 12.86 12.89
N LEU A 47 16.14 11.71 12.85
CA LEU A 47 16.16 10.76 13.96
C LEU A 47 16.82 11.36 15.21
N GLY A 48 17.92 12.11 15.04
CA GLY A 48 18.63 12.79 16.13
C GLY A 48 17.77 13.81 16.88
N ARG A 49 16.71 14.35 16.22
CA ARG A 49 15.73 15.25 16.86
C ARG A 49 14.49 14.49 17.33
N LEU A 50 13.97 13.58 16.53
CA LEU A 50 12.72 12.87 16.82
C LEU A 50 12.84 11.94 18.03
N ILE A 51 13.90 11.13 18.11
CA ILE A 51 14.04 10.14 19.18
C ILE A 51 14.16 10.80 20.56
N PRO A 52 15.04 11.82 20.77
CA PRO A 52 15.07 12.55 22.04
C PRO A 52 13.75 13.26 22.36
N TRP A 53 13.06 13.80 21.37
CA TRP A 53 11.77 14.44 21.56
C TRP A 53 10.72 13.45 22.08
N LEU A 54 10.60 12.27 21.47
CA LEU A 54 9.68 11.22 21.92
C LEU A 54 10.02 10.74 23.33
N ARG A 55 11.30 10.50 23.62
CA ARG A 55 11.76 10.07 24.95
C ARG A 55 11.49 11.12 26.04
N LYS A 56 11.67 12.41 25.72
CA LYS A 56 11.33 13.54 26.62
C LYS A 56 9.84 13.61 26.96
N GLN A 57 8.98 13.16 26.05
CA GLN A 57 7.53 13.04 26.26
C GLN A 57 7.14 11.75 27.00
N ASN A 58 8.12 10.99 27.54
CA ASN A 58 7.93 9.71 28.24
C ASN A 58 7.34 8.58 27.39
N TYR A 59 7.62 8.58 26.06
CA TYR A 59 7.32 7.44 25.21
C TYR A 59 8.46 6.43 25.21
N HIS A 60 8.11 5.15 25.25
CA HIS A 60 9.07 4.07 25.05
C HIS A 60 9.30 3.88 23.54
N VAL A 61 10.52 4.15 23.09
CA VAL A 61 10.86 4.13 21.66
C VAL A 61 11.65 2.88 21.32
N PHE A 62 11.14 2.10 20.39
CA PHE A 62 11.81 0.94 19.81
C PHE A 62 12.41 1.33 18.45
N LEU A 63 13.64 0.93 18.21
CA LEU A 63 14.33 1.09 16.94
C LEU A 63 14.73 -0.29 16.42
N ASP A 64 14.54 -0.56 15.14
CA ASP A 64 15.17 -1.72 14.53
C ASP A 64 16.68 -1.47 14.34
N GLU A 65 17.43 -2.52 14.11
CA GLU A 65 18.89 -2.47 13.96
C GLU A 65 19.33 -1.43 12.90
N GLY A 66 18.67 -1.42 11.73
CA GLY A 66 18.97 -0.48 10.66
C GLY A 66 18.73 0.98 11.05
N THR A 67 17.65 1.26 11.77
CA THR A 67 17.31 2.61 12.24
C THR A 67 18.24 3.06 13.37
N ALA A 68 18.54 2.19 14.33
CA ALA A 68 19.44 2.47 15.44
C ALA A 68 20.87 2.79 14.93
N ALA A 69 21.36 2.04 13.97
CA ALA A 69 22.68 2.25 13.36
C ALA A 69 22.84 3.65 12.72
N ILE A 70 21.76 4.26 12.20
CA ILE A 70 21.80 5.61 11.60
C ILE A 70 22.21 6.67 12.63
N ILE A 71 21.85 6.49 13.88
CA ILE A 71 22.14 7.43 15.00
C ILE A 71 23.20 6.90 15.97
N ASN A 72 23.96 5.87 15.54
CA ASN A 72 24.99 5.22 16.35
C ASN A 72 24.47 4.67 17.71
N GLU A 73 23.20 4.26 17.75
CA GLU A 73 22.64 3.51 18.88
C GLU A 73 22.65 2.00 18.59
N THR A 74 22.65 1.19 19.65
CA THR A 74 22.48 -0.26 19.54
C THR A 74 21.01 -0.60 19.70
N SER A 75 20.43 -1.32 18.73
CA SER A 75 19.10 -1.89 18.91
C SER A 75 19.14 -3.00 19.95
N SER A 76 18.22 -2.97 20.90
CA SER A 76 18.03 -4.04 21.88
C SER A 76 16.85 -4.96 21.54
N HIS A 77 16.20 -4.76 20.38
CA HIS A 77 14.97 -5.43 20.01
C HIS A 77 15.04 -5.99 18.57
N GLU A 78 14.59 -7.20 18.41
CA GLU A 78 14.33 -7.76 17.09
C GLU A 78 13.10 -7.09 16.46
N LYS A 79 13.06 -7.00 15.13
CA LYS A 79 11.87 -6.44 14.43
C LYS A 79 10.57 -7.06 14.91
N LYS A 80 10.53 -8.38 15.07
CA LYS A 80 9.33 -9.12 15.50
C LYS A 80 8.84 -8.65 16.89
N GLU A 81 9.75 -8.38 17.82
CA GLU A 81 9.40 -7.90 19.14
C GLU A 81 8.80 -6.49 19.12
N ILE A 82 9.33 -5.63 18.24
CA ILE A 82 8.80 -4.28 18.04
C ILE A 82 7.33 -4.35 17.61
N PHE A 83 7.02 -5.20 16.62
CA PHE A 83 5.64 -5.35 16.13
C PHE A 83 4.69 -5.99 17.15
N GLN A 84 5.19 -6.77 18.10
CA GLN A 84 4.37 -7.34 19.17
C GLN A 84 4.06 -6.35 20.30
N GLN A 85 4.89 -5.33 20.48
CA GLN A 85 4.82 -4.45 21.66
C GLN A 85 4.41 -3.01 21.35
N ALA A 86 4.62 -2.54 20.11
CA ALA A 86 4.33 -1.14 19.78
C ALA A 86 2.82 -0.86 19.70
N ASP A 87 2.43 0.32 20.16
CA ASP A 87 1.07 0.86 20.03
C ASP A 87 0.93 1.73 18.75
N LEU A 88 2.06 2.22 18.22
CA LEU A 88 2.16 3.07 17.03
C LEU A 88 3.47 2.75 16.30
N LEU A 89 3.43 2.74 14.97
CA LEU A 89 4.63 2.67 14.15
C LEU A 89 4.83 3.98 13.40
N ILE A 90 6.07 4.42 13.29
CA ILE A 90 6.48 5.56 12.46
C ILE A 90 7.41 5.03 11.37
N ALA A 91 7.02 5.17 10.12
CA ALA A 91 7.83 4.81 8.96
C ALA A 91 8.38 6.08 8.31
N LEU A 92 9.69 6.31 8.44
CA LEU A 92 10.39 7.46 7.87
C LEU A 92 11.05 7.07 6.56
N GLY A 93 10.50 7.54 5.43
CA GLY A 93 11.02 7.18 4.10
C GLY A 93 9.99 7.47 3.02
N GLY A 94 9.98 6.69 1.94
CA GLY A 94 8.94 6.73 0.91
C GLY A 94 8.01 5.53 1.02
N ASP A 95 7.17 5.35 -0.02
CA ASP A 95 6.22 4.23 -0.11
C ASP A 95 6.89 2.86 0.09
N GLY A 96 8.11 2.66 -0.45
CA GLY A 96 8.85 1.41 -0.27
C GLY A 96 9.20 1.09 1.19
N THR A 97 9.48 2.10 2.02
CA THR A 97 9.72 1.91 3.46
C THR A 97 8.42 1.49 4.16
N LEU A 98 7.31 2.16 3.81
CA LEU A 98 6.01 1.79 4.32
C LEU A 98 5.63 0.35 3.94
N LEU A 99 5.83 -0.06 2.68
CA LEU A 99 5.54 -1.43 2.22
C LEU A 99 6.29 -2.48 3.04
N SER A 100 7.58 -2.24 3.34
CA SER A 100 8.39 -3.16 4.14
C SER A 100 7.90 -3.27 5.60
N VAL A 101 7.41 -2.17 6.18
CA VAL A 101 6.85 -2.15 7.53
C VAL A 101 5.45 -2.78 7.53
N ALA A 102 4.62 -2.45 6.55
CA ALA A 102 3.23 -2.90 6.42
C ALA A 102 3.13 -4.44 6.38
N ARG A 103 4.04 -5.09 5.66
CA ARG A 103 4.09 -6.55 5.51
C ARG A 103 4.17 -7.30 6.84
N VAL A 104 4.93 -6.74 7.80
CA VAL A 104 5.14 -7.35 9.11
C VAL A 104 4.13 -6.83 10.16
N ALA A 105 3.72 -5.56 10.03
CA ALA A 105 2.84 -4.91 10.99
C ALA A 105 1.38 -5.40 10.94
N HIS A 106 0.91 -5.80 9.77
CA HIS A 106 -0.50 -6.11 9.50
C HIS A 106 -1.13 -7.12 10.49
N PRO A 107 -0.48 -8.22 10.92
CA PRO A 107 -1.10 -9.17 11.85
C PRO A 107 -1.38 -8.57 13.23
N HIS A 108 -0.71 -7.49 13.57
CA HIS A 108 -0.77 -6.86 14.90
C HIS A 108 -1.75 -5.70 15.01
N ASN A 109 -2.39 -5.28 13.90
CA ASN A 109 -3.34 -4.15 13.86
C ASN A 109 -2.80 -2.85 14.46
N ILE A 110 -1.50 -2.57 14.24
CA ILE A 110 -0.86 -1.36 14.76
C ILE A 110 -1.01 -0.24 13.72
N PRO A 111 -1.50 0.95 14.12
CA PRO A 111 -1.55 2.09 13.23
C PRO A 111 -0.15 2.56 12.82
N ILE A 112 0.00 2.94 11.56
CA ILE A 112 1.27 3.38 10.98
C ILE A 112 1.16 4.83 10.55
N LEU A 113 2.09 5.66 11.02
CA LEU A 113 2.33 7.00 10.53
C LEU A 113 3.45 6.93 9.48
N ALA A 114 3.12 7.19 8.23
CA ALA A 114 4.09 7.19 7.14
C ALA A 114 4.53 8.62 6.81
N VAL A 115 5.82 8.92 6.99
CA VAL A 115 6.41 10.25 6.78
C VAL A 115 7.41 10.19 5.64
N ASN A 116 7.22 11.04 4.66
CA ASN A 116 8.07 11.11 3.48
C ASN A 116 9.33 11.92 3.74
N LEU A 117 10.49 11.35 3.43
CA LEU A 117 11.80 12.01 3.54
C LEU A 117 12.29 12.64 2.22
N GLY A 118 11.49 12.57 1.17
CA GLY A 118 11.87 13.07 -0.16
C GLY A 118 10.65 13.55 -0.94
N SER A 119 10.46 13.05 -2.17
CA SER A 119 9.28 13.39 -2.96
C SER A 119 8.03 12.70 -2.41
N LEU A 120 6.93 13.42 -2.27
CA LEU A 120 5.64 12.92 -1.77
C LEU A 120 5.27 11.58 -2.43
N GLY A 121 4.86 10.58 -1.63
CA GLY A 121 4.38 9.28 -2.09
C GLY A 121 2.86 9.26 -2.32
N PHE A 122 2.35 8.13 -2.81
CA PHE A 122 0.91 7.85 -2.80
C PHE A 122 0.43 7.37 -1.42
N LEU A 123 1.34 6.84 -0.62
CA LEU A 123 1.07 6.27 0.70
C LEU A 123 1.69 7.09 1.83
N ALA A 124 2.95 7.52 1.67
CA ALA A 124 3.62 8.39 2.61
C ALA A 124 3.27 9.86 2.28
N GLU A 125 2.15 10.31 2.82
CA GLU A 125 1.55 11.62 2.50
C GLU A 125 2.04 12.77 3.40
N ILE A 126 2.67 12.45 4.53
CA ILE A 126 3.07 13.44 5.54
C ILE A 126 4.50 13.87 5.25
N SER A 127 4.71 15.17 5.13
CA SER A 127 6.05 15.75 4.98
C SER A 127 6.78 15.86 6.32
N ILE A 128 8.08 16.12 6.28
CA ILE A 128 8.90 16.31 7.48
C ILE A 128 8.40 17.50 8.30
N ASP A 129 7.96 18.57 7.65
CA ASP A 129 7.45 19.77 8.33
C ASP A 129 6.13 19.52 9.05
N GLU A 130 5.34 18.55 8.55
CA GLU A 130 4.08 18.15 9.16
C GLU A 130 4.27 17.09 10.28
N LEU A 131 5.48 16.53 10.46
CA LEU A 131 5.74 15.42 11.40
C LEU A 131 5.35 15.75 12.84
N TYR A 132 5.89 16.81 13.41
CA TYR A 132 5.65 17.15 14.83
C TYR A 132 4.21 17.56 15.10
N PRO A 133 3.58 18.46 14.33
CA PRO A 133 2.15 18.77 14.50
C PRO A 133 1.25 17.54 14.38
N THR A 134 1.57 16.63 13.47
CA THR A 134 0.81 15.38 13.32
C THR A 134 1.01 14.46 14.53
N LEU A 135 2.24 14.28 14.99
CA LEU A 135 2.54 13.49 16.19
C LEU A 135 1.83 14.04 17.42
N GLU A 136 1.85 15.34 17.67
CA GLU A 136 1.13 15.97 18.77
C GLU A 136 -0.36 15.66 18.75
N ASN A 137 -0.98 15.72 17.57
CA ASN A 137 -2.38 15.33 17.39
C ASN A 137 -2.61 13.84 17.68
N ILE A 138 -1.75 12.96 17.18
CA ILE A 138 -1.83 11.51 17.41
C ILE A 138 -1.72 11.20 18.90
N LEU A 139 -0.74 11.80 19.57
CA LEU A 139 -0.48 11.59 20.98
C LEU A 139 -1.60 12.18 21.86
N ALA A 140 -2.33 13.18 21.37
CA ALA A 140 -3.55 13.69 21.95
C ALA A 140 -4.81 12.85 21.65
N GLY A 141 -4.68 11.78 20.85
CA GLY A 141 -5.79 10.94 20.41
C GLY A 141 -6.65 11.55 19.28
N LYS A 142 -6.14 12.60 18.61
CA LYS A 142 -6.85 13.34 17.56
C LYS A 142 -6.29 12.94 16.17
N PHE A 143 -6.67 11.78 15.67
CA PHE A 143 -6.23 11.32 14.36
C PHE A 143 -7.28 10.43 13.70
N GLU A 144 -7.20 10.30 12.38
CA GLU A 144 -8.05 9.43 11.58
C GLU A 144 -7.23 8.24 11.07
N ILE A 145 -7.84 7.04 11.14
CA ILE A 145 -7.27 5.82 10.57
C ILE A 145 -7.96 5.52 9.26
N GLU A 146 -7.17 5.30 8.23
CA GLU A 146 -7.62 4.75 6.95
C GLU A 146 -7.22 3.28 6.87
N ASN A 147 -8.22 2.41 6.69
CA ASN A 147 -7.98 0.98 6.54
C ASN A 147 -7.67 0.67 5.07
N ARG A 148 -6.50 0.09 4.81
CA ARG A 148 -6.05 -0.34 3.49
C ARG A 148 -6.20 -1.84 3.34
N MET A 149 -6.78 -2.26 2.23
CA MET A 149 -6.92 -3.67 1.86
C MET A 149 -5.55 -4.31 1.72
N LEU A 150 -5.44 -5.57 2.15
CA LEU A 150 -4.29 -6.42 1.92
C LEU A 150 -4.73 -7.68 1.17
N LEU A 151 -3.87 -8.21 0.32
CA LEU A 151 -4.03 -9.53 -0.28
C LEU A 151 -3.09 -10.51 0.40
N ASN A 152 -3.57 -11.73 0.52
CA ASN A 152 -2.76 -12.89 0.83
C ASN A 152 -2.46 -13.63 -0.48
N ALA A 153 -1.19 -13.87 -0.76
CA ALA A 153 -0.69 -14.63 -1.89
C ALA A 153 -0.06 -15.92 -1.38
N CYS A 154 -0.54 -17.05 -1.86
CA CYS A 154 -0.09 -18.37 -1.45
C CYS A 154 0.28 -19.20 -2.68
N ILE A 155 1.50 -19.77 -2.70
CA ILE A 155 1.92 -20.72 -3.73
C ILE A 155 1.72 -22.12 -3.18
N TRP A 156 0.91 -22.91 -3.89
CA TRP A 156 0.66 -24.32 -3.62
C TRP A 156 1.43 -25.18 -4.62
N ARG A 157 2.20 -26.14 -4.13
CA ARG A 157 2.96 -27.12 -4.92
C ARG A 157 2.64 -28.52 -4.44
N ASN A 158 2.13 -29.37 -5.35
CA ASN A 158 1.72 -30.75 -5.02
C ASN A 158 0.73 -30.84 -3.84
N GLY A 159 -0.14 -29.84 -3.67
CA GLY A 159 -1.11 -29.77 -2.59
C GLY A 159 -0.57 -29.22 -1.26
N GLU A 160 0.72 -28.92 -1.17
CA GLU A 160 1.36 -28.31 -0.01
C GLU A 160 1.59 -26.81 -0.23
N LYS A 161 1.43 -26.03 0.84
CA LYS A 161 1.72 -24.60 0.83
C LYS A 161 3.22 -24.38 0.97
N VAL A 162 3.84 -23.84 -0.09
CA VAL A 162 5.30 -23.57 -0.11
C VAL A 162 5.64 -22.11 0.18
N GLU A 163 4.72 -21.17 -0.14
CA GLU A 163 4.88 -19.74 0.15
C GLU A 163 3.54 -19.18 0.62
N ASP A 164 3.58 -18.23 1.57
CA ASP A 164 2.38 -17.59 2.16
C ASP A 164 2.70 -16.19 2.66
N HIS A 165 2.30 -15.19 1.90
CA HIS A 165 2.70 -13.80 2.13
C HIS A 165 1.52 -12.83 1.98
N ASN A 166 1.65 -11.66 2.61
CA ASN A 166 0.67 -10.59 2.47
C ASN A 166 1.27 -9.40 1.74
N VAL A 167 0.47 -8.76 0.90
CA VAL A 167 0.86 -7.61 0.09
C VAL A 167 -0.13 -6.46 0.24
N LEU A 168 0.37 -5.24 0.15
CA LEU A 168 -0.43 -4.02 0.18
C LEU A 168 -0.79 -3.54 -1.23
N ASN A 169 0.16 -3.58 -2.15
CA ASN A 169 -0.04 -3.12 -3.52
C ASN A 169 -0.48 -4.25 -4.46
N ASP A 170 0.41 -5.17 -4.77
CA ASP A 170 0.20 -6.11 -5.86
C ASP A 170 0.99 -7.41 -5.72
N VAL A 171 0.48 -8.41 -6.43
CA VAL A 171 1.12 -9.69 -6.73
C VAL A 171 1.34 -9.72 -8.23
N VAL A 172 2.59 -9.84 -8.66
CA VAL A 172 2.98 -9.82 -10.06
C VAL A 172 3.57 -11.16 -10.45
N ILE A 173 3.04 -11.75 -11.51
CA ILE A 173 3.63 -12.93 -12.16
C ILE A 173 4.34 -12.44 -13.40
N ASN A 174 5.65 -12.64 -13.48
CA ASN A 174 6.47 -12.23 -14.62
C ASN A 174 7.28 -13.41 -15.17
N LYS A 175 7.44 -13.41 -16.49
CA LYS A 175 8.50 -14.19 -17.14
C LYS A 175 9.87 -13.59 -16.81
N GLY A 176 10.91 -14.40 -16.77
CA GLY A 176 12.30 -13.94 -16.72
C GLY A 176 12.74 -13.18 -17.97
N ALA A 177 13.91 -12.57 -17.91
CA ALA A 177 14.43 -11.67 -18.95
C ALA A 177 14.53 -12.31 -20.35
N VAL A 178 14.84 -13.61 -20.44
CA VAL A 178 15.05 -14.35 -21.69
C VAL A 178 13.84 -15.23 -22.06
N ALA A 179 12.87 -15.37 -21.17
CA ALA A 179 11.75 -16.28 -21.35
C ALA A 179 10.78 -15.83 -22.49
N ARG A 180 10.22 -16.80 -23.17
CA ARG A 180 9.12 -16.58 -24.12
C ARG A 180 7.87 -16.11 -23.39
N VAL A 181 6.92 -15.50 -24.12
CA VAL A 181 5.59 -15.16 -23.63
C VAL A 181 4.98 -16.35 -22.88
N ILE A 182 4.52 -16.12 -21.65
CA ILE A 182 3.93 -17.16 -20.81
C ILE A 182 2.41 -17.24 -21.01
N ASN A 183 1.84 -18.39 -20.72
CA ASN A 183 0.40 -18.61 -20.78
C ASN A 183 -0.11 -18.88 -19.36
N LEU A 184 -0.91 -17.95 -18.85
CA LEU A 184 -1.43 -17.94 -17.48
C LEU A 184 -2.92 -18.24 -17.51
N GLN A 185 -3.30 -19.41 -17.01
CA GLN A 185 -4.70 -19.76 -16.81
C GLN A 185 -5.20 -19.15 -15.52
N VAL A 186 -6.28 -18.37 -15.58
CA VAL A 186 -6.89 -17.69 -14.42
C VAL A 186 -8.27 -18.25 -14.14
N LEU A 187 -8.48 -18.60 -12.88
CA LEU A 187 -9.77 -18.98 -12.32
C LEU A 187 -10.18 -17.95 -11.26
N VAL A 188 -11.45 -17.61 -11.22
CA VAL A 188 -12.05 -16.74 -10.19
C VAL A 188 -13.17 -17.53 -9.51
N ASN A 189 -13.05 -17.72 -8.20
CA ASN A 189 -13.98 -18.54 -7.40
C ASN A 189 -14.17 -19.96 -7.97
N GLY A 190 -13.07 -20.56 -8.45
CA GLY A 190 -13.07 -21.89 -9.07
C GLY A 190 -13.59 -21.95 -10.50
N GLN A 191 -14.12 -20.85 -11.05
CA GLN A 191 -14.60 -20.78 -12.44
C GLN A 191 -13.49 -20.29 -13.35
N TYR A 192 -13.30 -20.95 -14.49
CA TYR A 192 -12.36 -20.51 -15.51
C TYR A 192 -12.79 -19.14 -16.07
N MET A 193 -11.90 -18.15 -15.93
CA MET A 193 -12.13 -16.80 -16.45
C MET A 193 -11.52 -16.64 -17.85
N THR A 194 -10.20 -16.87 -17.97
CA THR A 194 -9.46 -16.71 -19.23
C THR A 194 -8.07 -17.34 -19.14
N SER A 195 -7.38 -17.37 -20.28
CA SER A 195 -5.93 -17.63 -20.35
C SER A 195 -5.24 -16.43 -20.97
N TYR A 196 -4.37 -15.79 -20.22
CA TYR A 196 -3.55 -14.67 -20.70
C TYR A 196 -2.27 -15.21 -21.33
N ARG A 197 -2.07 -14.91 -22.62
CA ARG A 197 -0.78 -15.05 -23.27
C ARG A 197 -0.09 -13.67 -23.20
N ALA A 198 0.87 -13.51 -22.29
CA ALA A 198 1.41 -12.21 -21.91
C ALA A 198 2.84 -12.32 -21.34
N ASP A 199 3.51 -11.20 -21.14
CA ASP A 199 4.77 -11.17 -20.39
C ASP A 199 4.56 -11.40 -18.90
N GLY A 200 3.33 -11.15 -18.40
CA GLY A 200 2.96 -11.37 -17.03
C GLY A 200 1.52 -10.97 -16.73
N LEU A 201 1.17 -11.04 -15.45
CA LEU A 201 -0.13 -10.65 -14.91
C LEU A 201 0.06 -9.98 -13.55
N ILE A 202 -0.60 -8.86 -13.35
CA ILE A 202 -0.64 -8.13 -12.09
C ILE A 202 -2.01 -8.32 -11.47
N ILE A 203 -2.06 -8.71 -10.20
CA ILE A 203 -3.25 -8.70 -9.36
C ILE A 203 -3.03 -7.65 -8.27
N ALA A 204 -3.77 -6.53 -8.32
CA ALA A 204 -3.55 -5.42 -7.42
C ALA A 204 -4.77 -5.07 -6.58
N THR A 205 -4.49 -4.53 -5.39
CA THR A 205 -5.46 -3.84 -4.53
C THR A 205 -5.80 -2.46 -5.12
N PRO A 206 -6.83 -1.77 -4.63
CA PRO A 206 -7.06 -0.36 -4.96
C PRO A 206 -5.84 0.52 -4.64
N THR A 207 -5.13 0.23 -3.55
CA THR A 207 -3.87 0.91 -3.18
C THR A 207 -2.80 0.71 -4.25
N GLY A 208 -2.59 -0.52 -4.71
CA GLY A 208 -1.61 -0.88 -5.74
C GLY A 208 -2.02 -0.46 -7.16
N SER A 209 -3.26 0.01 -7.36
CA SER A 209 -3.71 0.49 -8.68
C SER A 209 -2.88 1.67 -9.21
N THR A 210 -2.24 2.42 -8.33
CA THR A 210 -1.32 3.52 -8.67
C THR A 210 0.16 3.10 -8.76
N ALA A 211 0.46 1.81 -8.52
CA ALA A 211 1.80 1.21 -8.64
C ALA A 211 2.01 0.56 -10.02
N TYR A 212 2.51 -0.64 -10.09
CA TYR A 212 2.83 -1.29 -11.36
C TYR A 212 1.61 -1.55 -12.25
N SER A 213 0.43 -1.76 -11.66
CA SER A 213 -0.83 -1.89 -12.41
C SER A 213 -1.10 -0.67 -13.29
N LEU A 214 -0.81 0.56 -12.81
CA LEU A 214 -0.97 1.79 -13.61
C LEU A 214 -0.07 1.77 -14.83
N SER A 215 1.20 1.38 -14.68
CA SER A 215 2.17 1.28 -15.79
C SER A 215 1.77 0.23 -16.81
N ALA A 216 1.05 -0.82 -16.40
CA ALA A 216 0.49 -1.85 -17.28
C ALA A 216 -0.85 -1.44 -17.93
N GLY A 217 -1.29 -0.18 -17.77
CA GLY A 217 -2.54 0.34 -18.33
C GLY A 217 -3.79 -0.01 -17.52
N GLY A 218 -3.62 -0.37 -16.25
CA GLY A 218 -4.73 -0.55 -15.31
C GLY A 218 -5.36 0.77 -14.90
N PRO A 219 -6.64 0.77 -14.49
CA PRO A 219 -7.34 1.97 -14.02
C PRO A 219 -6.86 2.39 -12.63
N ILE A 220 -6.91 3.68 -12.35
CA ILE A 220 -6.77 4.21 -10.98
C ILE A 220 -8.05 3.89 -10.21
N ILE A 221 -7.87 3.25 -9.05
CA ILE A 221 -8.98 2.84 -8.20
C ILE A 221 -8.89 3.59 -6.87
N HIS A 222 -9.99 4.23 -6.46
CA HIS A 222 -10.02 4.89 -5.15
C HIS A 222 -9.81 3.86 -4.03
N PRO A 223 -8.95 4.12 -3.02
CA PRO A 223 -8.60 3.14 -1.98
C PRO A 223 -9.78 2.57 -1.17
N SER A 224 -10.91 3.28 -1.14
CA SER A 224 -12.13 2.82 -0.45
C SER A 224 -12.96 1.82 -1.24
N MET A 225 -12.63 1.54 -2.50
CA MET A 225 -13.41 0.61 -3.32
C MET A 225 -13.13 -0.84 -2.94
N HIS A 226 -14.19 -1.64 -2.91
CA HIS A 226 -14.16 -3.07 -2.61
C HIS A 226 -13.97 -3.89 -3.89
N THR A 227 -12.80 -3.77 -4.52
CA THR A 227 -12.50 -4.40 -5.80
C THR A 227 -11.03 -4.78 -5.88
N LEU A 228 -10.71 -5.73 -6.76
CA LEU A 228 -9.36 -6.09 -7.18
C LEU A 228 -9.23 -5.79 -8.67
N VAL A 229 -8.02 -5.50 -9.13
CA VAL A 229 -7.75 -5.34 -10.55
C VAL A 229 -6.77 -6.42 -11.02
N LEU A 230 -7.10 -7.04 -12.16
CA LEU A 230 -6.20 -7.92 -12.90
C LEU A 230 -5.75 -7.18 -14.15
N SER A 231 -4.45 -6.91 -14.26
CA SER A 231 -3.85 -6.17 -15.37
C SER A 231 -2.79 -7.04 -16.06
N PRO A 232 -3.04 -7.52 -17.30
CA PRO A 232 -2.03 -8.26 -18.06
C PRO A 232 -0.88 -7.33 -18.48
N ILE A 233 0.35 -7.85 -18.45
CA ILE A 233 1.55 -7.14 -18.87
C ILE A 233 1.85 -7.51 -20.32
N CYS A 234 1.87 -6.54 -21.22
CA CYS A 234 2.15 -6.73 -22.65
C CYS A 234 1.43 -7.97 -23.26
N PRO A 235 0.08 -8.05 -23.16
CA PRO A 235 -0.65 -9.20 -23.66
C PRO A 235 -0.54 -9.30 -25.19
N PHE A 236 -0.39 -10.53 -25.69
CA PHE A 236 -0.27 -10.80 -27.11
C PHE A 236 -1.56 -10.45 -27.90
N THR A 237 -2.71 -10.53 -27.22
CA THR A 237 -4.01 -10.28 -27.85
C THR A 237 -4.50 -8.86 -27.54
N LEU A 238 -4.81 -8.09 -28.58
CA LEU A 238 -5.27 -6.69 -28.45
C LEU A 238 -6.61 -6.54 -27.72
N THR A 239 -7.39 -7.60 -27.57
CA THR A 239 -8.68 -7.61 -26.86
C THR A 239 -8.54 -7.71 -25.36
N ASN A 240 -7.38 -8.13 -24.85
CA ASN A 240 -7.16 -8.22 -23.41
C ASN A 240 -7.12 -6.83 -22.79
N ARG A 241 -7.88 -6.66 -21.71
CA ARG A 241 -7.97 -5.42 -20.91
C ARG A 241 -7.86 -5.74 -19.45
N SER A 242 -7.45 -4.76 -18.66
CA SER A 242 -7.57 -4.86 -17.21
C SER A 242 -9.04 -5.02 -16.80
N ILE A 243 -9.30 -5.92 -15.87
CA ILE A 243 -10.64 -6.21 -15.39
C ILE A 243 -10.70 -5.97 -13.87
N LEU A 244 -11.82 -5.41 -13.43
CA LEU A 244 -12.14 -5.27 -12.02
C LEU A 244 -13.04 -6.42 -11.58
N ILE A 245 -12.72 -7.00 -10.44
CA ILE A 245 -13.53 -8.06 -9.81
C ILE A 245 -13.81 -7.74 -8.35
N PRO A 246 -14.88 -8.28 -7.74
CA PRO A 246 -15.16 -8.07 -6.31
C PRO A 246 -14.00 -8.52 -5.43
N ASP A 247 -13.71 -7.76 -4.35
CA ASP A 247 -12.61 -8.04 -3.42
C ASP A 247 -12.77 -9.34 -2.61
N GLN A 248 -13.97 -9.91 -2.59
CA GLN A 248 -14.26 -11.20 -1.95
C GLN A 248 -13.85 -12.40 -2.82
N SER A 249 -13.42 -12.16 -4.06
CA SER A 249 -13.04 -13.22 -5.00
C SER A 249 -11.76 -13.92 -4.56
N VAL A 250 -11.71 -15.22 -4.79
CA VAL A 250 -10.49 -16.02 -4.72
C VAL A 250 -9.97 -16.20 -6.14
N ILE A 251 -8.78 -15.72 -6.40
CA ILE A 251 -8.11 -15.79 -7.70
C ILE A 251 -7.10 -16.93 -7.64
N GLN A 252 -7.13 -17.80 -8.64
CA GLN A 252 -6.12 -18.84 -8.81
C GLN A 252 -5.48 -18.68 -10.18
N VAL A 253 -4.14 -18.66 -10.20
CA VAL A 253 -3.36 -18.57 -11.43
C VAL A 253 -2.48 -19.79 -11.55
N LYS A 254 -2.49 -20.43 -12.75
CA LYS A 254 -1.69 -21.60 -13.10
C LYS A 254 -0.89 -21.33 -14.35
N LEU A 255 0.33 -21.90 -14.42
CA LEU A 255 1.07 -21.97 -15.67
C LEU A 255 0.48 -23.08 -16.55
N ALA A 256 0.18 -22.73 -17.82
CA ALA A 256 -0.40 -23.71 -18.76
C ALA A 256 0.64 -24.69 -19.32
N ALA A 257 1.95 -24.42 -19.13
CA ALA A 257 3.06 -25.28 -19.58
C ALA A 257 4.27 -25.06 -18.67
N GLU A 258 5.30 -25.86 -18.86
CA GLU A 258 6.61 -25.58 -18.28
C GLU A 258 7.24 -24.35 -18.94
N TYR A 259 7.75 -23.48 -18.10
CA TYR A 259 8.51 -22.30 -18.48
C TYR A 259 9.73 -22.20 -17.57
N ASP A 260 10.86 -21.82 -18.18
CA ASP A 260 12.04 -21.44 -17.42
C ASP A 260 11.83 -20.03 -16.85
N ASP A 261 12.24 -19.81 -15.61
CA ASP A 261 12.33 -18.50 -14.97
C ASP A 261 11.01 -17.69 -14.94
N VAL A 262 9.95 -18.28 -14.35
CA VAL A 262 8.74 -17.54 -14.00
C VAL A 262 8.77 -17.20 -12.52
N ARG A 263 8.57 -15.92 -12.20
CA ARG A 263 8.63 -15.43 -10.83
C ARG A 263 7.35 -14.75 -10.40
N VAL A 264 7.01 -14.93 -9.13
CA VAL A 264 5.97 -14.17 -8.44
C VAL A 264 6.68 -13.09 -7.61
N THR A 265 6.37 -11.83 -7.87
CA THR A 265 6.92 -10.69 -7.12
C THR A 265 5.83 -10.05 -6.27
N LEU A 266 6.15 -9.73 -5.03
CA LEU A 266 5.25 -9.20 -4.02
C LEU A 266 5.62 -7.76 -3.66
N ASP A 267 4.71 -6.81 -3.89
CA ASP A 267 4.92 -5.37 -3.66
C ASP A 267 6.22 -4.84 -4.30
N GLY A 268 6.72 -5.48 -5.37
CA GLY A 268 7.99 -5.13 -6.01
C GLY A 268 9.24 -5.35 -5.14
N GLN A 269 9.15 -6.06 -4.01
CA GLN A 269 10.24 -6.18 -3.02
C GLN A 269 10.75 -7.60 -2.80
N GLU A 270 9.90 -8.60 -2.89
CA GLU A 270 10.25 -10.01 -2.70
C GLU A 270 9.84 -10.82 -3.92
N GLY A 271 10.61 -11.84 -4.25
CA GLY A 271 10.38 -12.66 -5.42
C GLY A 271 10.54 -14.14 -5.15
N TYR A 272 9.62 -14.97 -5.69
CA TYR A 272 9.53 -16.40 -5.51
C TYR A 272 9.38 -17.09 -6.86
N ASP A 273 10.01 -18.26 -7.01
CA ASP A 273 9.93 -19.03 -8.25
C ASP A 273 8.58 -19.75 -8.36
N MET A 274 7.92 -19.62 -9.50
CA MET A 274 6.71 -20.34 -9.85
C MET A 274 7.02 -21.39 -10.91
N ARG A 275 6.66 -22.66 -10.66
CA ARG A 275 6.93 -23.82 -11.51
C ARG A 275 5.64 -24.34 -12.14
N ALA A 276 5.78 -25.14 -13.20
CA ALA A 276 4.65 -25.88 -13.75
C ALA A 276 4.00 -26.77 -12.66
N GLY A 277 2.67 -26.76 -12.63
CA GLY A 277 1.89 -27.47 -11.62
C GLY A 277 1.64 -26.67 -10.33
N ASP A 278 2.36 -25.55 -10.10
CA ASP A 278 2.06 -24.67 -8.98
C ASP A 278 0.73 -23.94 -9.22
N ILE A 279 0.04 -23.65 -8.12
CA ILE A 279 -1.14 -22.81 -8.09
C ILE A 279 -0.83 -21.59 -7.23
N LEU A 280 -0.83 -20.42 -7.82
CA LEU A 280 -0.82 -19.17 -7.06
C LEU A 280 -2.26 -18.79 -6.70
N GLU A 281 -2.59 -18.87 -5.43
CA GLU A 281 -3.88 -18.45 -4.89
C GLU A 281 -3.76 -17.07 -4.26
N ILE A 282 -4.67 -16.16 -4.63
CA ILE A 282 -4.69 -14.78 -4.15
C ILE A 282 -6.09 -14.47 -3.65
N LYS A 283 -6.17 -13.93 -2.44
CA LYS A 283 -7.43 -13.52 -1.82
C LYS A 283 -7.22 -12.36 -0.85
N LYS A 284 -8.27 -11.60 -0.57
CA LYS A 284 -8.25 -10.57 0.45
C LYS A 284 -8.02 -11.17 1.84
N THR A 285 -7.20 -10.50 2.65
CA THR A 285 -7.03 -10.86 4.06
C THR A 285 -8.25 -10.46 4.90
N LYS A 286 -8.41 -11.07 6.07
CA LYS A 286 -9.46 -10.68 7.03
C LYS A 286 -9.14 -9.37 7.74
N THR A 287 -7.86 -9.03 7.86
CA THR A 287 -7.36 -7.81 8.49
C THR A 287 -6.99 -6.77 7.44
N SER A 288 -6.91 -5.52 7.83
CA SER A 288 -6.47 -4.39 7.00
C SER A 288 -5.24 -3.73 7.61
N LEU A 289 -4.49 -3.03 6.79
CA LEU A 289 -3.44 -2.15 7.28
C LEU A 289 -4.07 -0.84 7.74
N GLN A 290 -3.69 -0.38 8.94
CA GLN A 290 -4.16 0.88 9.51
C GLN A 290 -3.14 1.99 9.21
N LEU A 291 -3.49 2.91 8.30
CA LEU A 291 -2.69 4.10 8.03
C LEU A 291 -3.28 5.32 8.73
N ILE A 292 -2.43 6.10 9.38
CA ILE A 292 -2.81 7.39 9.93
C ILE A 292 -2.74 8.42 8.80
N ARG A 293 -3.85 9.11 8.56
CA ARG A 293 -3.94 10.17 7.57
C ARG A 293 -3.34 11.48 8.08
N GLY A 294 -2.70 12.19 7.18
CA GLY A 294 -2.28 13.57 7.42
C GLY A 294 -3.50 14.49 7.59
N PRO A 295 -3.40 15.54 8.41
CA PRO A 295 -4.46 16.53 8.54
C PRO A 295 -4.70 17.20 7.17
N ASN A 296 -5.98 17.35 6.81
CA ASN A 296 -6.40 18.03 5.57
C ASN A 296 -5.91 17.40 4.25
N LYS A 297 -5.42 16.17 4.25
CA LYS A 297 -5.04 15.45 3.01
C LYS A 297 -6.27 14.80 2.39
N ASN A 298 -6.41 14.90 1.07
CA ASN A 298 -7.39 14.13 0.32
C ASN A 298 -6.72 13.38 -0.84
N TYR A 299 -7.26 12.24 -1.18
CA TYR A 299 -6.71 11.35 -2.20
C TYR A 299 -6.56 12.02 -3.58
N TYR A 300 -7.51 12.87 -3.97
CA TYR A 300 -7.45 13.55 -5.26
C TYR A 300 -6.34 14.59 -5.34
N GLN A 301 -5.99 15.21 -4.21
CA GLN A 301 -4.85 16.13 -4.16
C GLN A 301 -3.53 15.36 -4.34
N VAL A 302 -3.40 14.18 -3.72
CA VAL A 302 -2.25 13.30 -3.93
C VAL A 302 -2.14 12.90 -5.40
N LEU A 303 -3.25 12.49 -6.03
CA LEU A 303 -3.28 12.14 -7.46
C LEU A 303 -2.83 13.31 -8.34
N ARG A 304 -3.40 14.52 -8.15
CA ARG A 304 -3.00 15.70 -8.94
C ARG A 304 -1.51 15.98 -8.81
N ASN A 305 -0.99 15.97 -7.59
CA ASN A 305 0.43 16.27 -7.34
C ASN A 305 1.35 15.22 -7.94
N LYS A 306 0.97 13.93 -7.89
CA LYS A 306 1.82 12.82 -8.36
C LYS A 306 1.74 12.60 -9.87
N LEU A 307 0.57 12.82 -10.45
CA LEU A 307 0.31 12.57 -11.87
C LEU A 307 0.34 13.85 -12.70
N HIS A 308 0.61 15.01 -12.06
CA HIS A 308 0.62 16.32 -12.70
C HIS A 308 -0.70 16.63 -13.44
N TRP A 309 -1.84 16.19 -12.85
CA TRP A 309 -3.14 16.48 -13.41
C TRP A 309 -3.53 17.95 -13.14
N GLY A 310 -3.92 18.67 -14.19
CA GLY A 310 -4.37 20.05 -14.08
C GLY A 310 -3.27 21.10 -13.85
N THR A 311 -2.00 20.74 -14.01
CA THR A 311 -0.91 21.72 -14.11
C THR A 311 -0.86 22.29 -15.53
N GLN A 312 -1.93 22.94 -15.99
CA GLN A 312 -1.79 24.06 -16.90
C GLN A 312 -1.33 25.24 -16.05
N ASN A 313 -0.30 25.92 -16.51
CA ASN A 313 0.19 27.14 -15.87
C ASN A 313 -1.02 28.04 -15.61
N ASP A 314 -1.18 28.52 -14.38
CA ASP A 314 -2.23 29.48 -13.99
C ASP A 314 -2.17 30.83 -14.79
N GLU A 315 -1.29 30.92 -15.79
CA GLU A 315 -1.12 32.08 -16.67
C GLU A 315 -2.07 32.06 -17.89
N ASP A 316 -2.78 30.94 -18.16
CA ASP A 316 -3.69 30.83 -19.33
C ASP A 316 -5.20 30.98 -18.97
N ILE A 317 -5.52 31.38 -17.73
CA ILE A 317 -6.89 31.62 -17.28
C ILE A 317 -7.01 33.06 -16.77
N LEU A 318 -6.79 34.03 -17.65
CA LEU A 318 -7.24 35.42 -17.49
C LEU A 318 -7.84 35.96 -18.80
#